data_59557965be0b8539ac48b47ed3e8065a
#
_entry.id   59557965be0b8539ac48b47ed3e8065a
#
_cell.length_a   1.000
_cell.length_b   1.000
_cell.length_c   1.000
_cell.angle_alpha   90.00
_cell.angle_beta   90.00
_cell.angle_gamma   90.00
#
_symmetry.space_group_name_H-M   'P 1'
#
loop_
_entity.id
_entity.type
_entity.pdbx_description
1 polymer ?
#
loop_
_entity_poly.entity_id
_entity_poly.type
_entity_poly.pdbx_seq_one_letter_code
_entity_poly.pdbx_strand_id
1 'polypeptide(L)'
;MSLLKKEDTIKIDAIVTSPPYNINKPYSKYNDKRDKNEYLLWLQKVANNSLQILKEDGSFFLNVGGRPTDYMLPFEICSIFIGAGYKLQNTIHWIKSISIEVADIGKKNNIIKTDSSIGHFKPIISQRFLSDLHEYIFHFTKKGDLAIDKLAVGVTYQDKSNIGRWKSAKTDKRDRGNIWFIPYNTIQEKRPHPATFPEKLPYLCIKLHGVKKNTIIYDPFIGIGTTALACINLNVEFLGTEIDNRYIEIANENIQLRYIKNKKT
;
A
#
# COMPACT_ATOMS: atom_id res chain seq x y z
N MET A 1 2.99 30.68 16.82
CA MET A 1 2.27 29.42 16.55
C MET A 1 0.80 29.73 16.71
N SER A 2 0.12 30.14 15.62
CA SER A 2 -1.32 30.50 15.64
C SER A 2 -2.12 29.22 15.82
N LEU A 3 -2.98 29.22 16.84
CA LEU A 3 -4.01 28.19 17.04
C LEU A 3 -4.96 28.19 15.83
N LEU A 4 -4.73 27.27 14.89
CA LEU A 4 -5.74 26.96 13.88
C LEU A 4 -7.01 26.56 14.63
N LYS A 5 -8.11 27.24 14.37
CA LYS A 5 -9.40 26.87 14.93
C LYS A 5 -9.72 25.43 14.51
N LYS A 6 -10.34 24.66 15.38
CA LYS A 6 -10.68 23.25 15.20
C LYS A 6 -11.52 22.98 13.91
N GLU A 7 -12.08 24.04 13.34
CA GLU A 7 -12.91 24.03 12.12
C GLU A 7 -12.11 24.03 10.81
N ASP A 8 -10.80 24.40 10.85
CA ASP A 8 -9.96 24.52 9.64
C ASP A 8 -9.11 23.25 9.35
N THR A 9 -9.35 22.15 10.07
CA THR A 9 -8.57 20.93 9.86
C THR A 9 -9.05 20.21 8.60
N ILE A 10 -8.16 20.12 7.58
CA ILE A 10 -8.42 19.34 6.37
C ILE A 10 -8.74 17.90 6.79
N LYS A 11 -9.88 17.39 6.33
CA LYS A 11 -10.29 16.00 6.53
C LYS A 11 -9.92 15.16 5.31
N ILE A 12 -9.26 14.04 5.59
CA ILE A 12 -8.69 13.13 4.59
C ILE A 12 -9.64 11.96 4.32
N ASP A 13 -9.86 11.65 3.05
CA ASP A 13 -10.67 10.50 2.63
C ASP A 13 -9.92 9.18 2.79
N ALA A 14 -8.67 9.13 2.32
CA ALA A 14 -7.86 7.96 2.55
C ALA A 14 -6.39 8.31 2.82
N ILE A 15 -5.77 7.53 3.71
CA ILE A 15 -4.34 7.53 3.97
C ILE A 15 -3.77 6.25 3.37
N VAL A 16 -2.72 6.38 2.54
CA VAL A 16 -2.02 5.23 1.96
C VAL A 16 -0.53 5.44 2.20
N THR A 17 0.09 4.58 2.99
CA THR A 17 1.45 4.83 3.43
C THR A 17 2.23 3.58 3.81
N SER A 18 3.55 3.72 3.84
CA SER A 18 4.50 2.71 4.31
C SER A 18 5.57 3.42 5.14
N PRO A 19 5.47 3.39 6.48
CA PRO A 19 6.49 3.98 7.34
C PRO A 19 7.82 3.21 7.23
N PRO A 20 8.95 3.77 7.65
CA PRO A 20 10.18 3.00 7.85
C PRO A 20 9.93 1.82 8.79
N TYR A 21 10.53 0.62 8.52
CA TYR A 21 10.21 -0.62 9.25
C TYR A 21 11.17 -0.92 10.41
N ASN A 22 12.08 -0.01 10.73
CA ASN A 22 13.11 -0.22 11.75
C ASN A 22 14.05 -1.43 11.44
N ILE A 23 14.40 -1.61 10.16
CA ILE A 23 15.21 -2.70 9.65
C ILE A 23 16.61 -2.26 9.18
N ASN A 24 17.08 -1.13 9.72
CA ASN A 24 18.37 -0.56 9.43
C ASN A 24 18.59 -0.20 7.94
N LYS A 25 17.58 0.38 7.30
CA LYS A 25 17.72 0.96 5.95
C LYS A 25 18.52 2.26 6.01
N PRO A 26 19.39 2.53 5.04
CA PRO A 26 20.25 3.71 5.05
C PRO A 26 19.49 4.98 4.62
N TYR A 27 18.52 5.42 5.42
CA TYR A 27 17.91 6.73 5.24
C TYR A 27 18.87 7.84 5.68
N SER A 28 18.83 8.99 5.04
CA SER A 28 19.77 10.09 5.33
C SER A 28 19.36 10.92 6.55
N LYS A 29 18.09 11.10 6.80
CA LYS A 29 17.54 11.96 7.87
C LYS A 29 16.78 11.21 8.94
N TYR A 30 16.59 9.91 8.78
CA TYR A 30 15.88 9.06 9.72
C TYR A 30 16.76 7.89 10.18
N ASN A 31 16.82 7.66 11.49
CA ASN A 31 17.49 6.49 12.06
C ASN A 31 16.54 5.30 12.04
N ASP A 32 16.72 4.39 11.09
CA ASP A 32 15.93 3.15 10.93
C ASP A 32 16.49 1.97 11.77
N LYS A 33 17.18 2.31 12.88
CA LYS A 33 17.70 1.37 13.86
C LYS A 33 17.47 1.92 15.26
N ARG A 34 16.20 2.09 15.62
CA ARG A 34 15.79 2.52 16.95
C ARG A 34 15.57 1.32 17.87
N ASP A 35 15.54 1.55 19.18
CA ASP A 35 14.91 0.61 20.09
C ASP A 35 13.49 0.28 19.65
N LYS A 36 13.07 -0.97 19.81
CA LYS A 36 11.76 -1.45 19.33
C LYS A 36 10.61 -0.71 20.00
N ASN A 37 10.69 -0.48 21.32
CA ASN A 37 9.63 0.18 22.06
C ASN A 37 9.53 1.66 21.67
N GLU A 38 10.66 2.35 21.48
CA GLU A 38 10.68 3.74 20.98
C GLU A 38 10.06 3.86 19.58
N TYR A 39 10.36 2.90 18.71
CA TYR A 39 9.78 2.84 17.38
C TYR A 39 8.26 2.62 17.41
N LEU A 40 7.79 1.69 18.25
CA LEU A 40 6.38 1.41 18.41
C LEU A 40 5.61 2.60 19.05
N LEU A 41 6.21 3.28 20.05
CA LEU A 41 5.65 4.51 20.61
C LEU A 41 5.58 5.66 19.60
N TRP A 42 6.56 5.76 18.70
CA TRP A 42 6.51 6.73 17.62
C TRP A 42 5.37 6.42 16.63
N LEU A 43 5.19 5.14 16.25
CA LEU A 43 4.07 4.72 15.40
C LEU A 43 2.71 4.96 16.07
N GLN A 44 2.61 4.79 17.38
CA GLN A 44 1.39 5.13 18.13
C GLN A 44 1.02 6.61 17.98
N LYS A 45 2.02 7.51 18.03
CA LYS A 45 1.79 8.95 17.76
C LYS A 45 1.31 9.19 16.32
N VAL A 46 1.88 8.49 15.35
CA VAL A 46 1.42 8.54 13.96
C VAL A 46 -0.03 8.08 13.84
N ALA A 47 -0.39 6.95 14.45
CA ALA A 47 -1.74 6.42 14.46
C ALA A 47 -2.75 7.41 15.07
N ASN A 48 -2.44 7.97 16.25
CA ASN A 48 -3.29 8.92 16.94
C ASN A 48 -3.52 10.20 16.13
N ASN A 49 -2.46 10.77 15.54
CA ASN A 49 -2.55 11.99 14.74
C ASN A 49 -3.34 11.75 13.45
N SER A 50 -3.11 10.62 12.80
CA SER A 50 -3.80 10.23 11.57
C SER A 50 -5.29 10.00 11.81
N LEU A 51 -5.67 9.43 12.95
CA LEU A 51 -7.08 9.21 13.31
C LEU A 51 -7.86 10.53 13.41
N GLN A 52 -7.22 11.60 13.89
CA GLN A 52 -7.84 12.91 14.05
C GLN A 52 -8.19 13.57 12.71
N ILE A 53 -7.37 13.39 11.69
CA ILE A 53 -7.56 13.99 10.36
C ILE A 53 -8.37 13.10 9.41
N LEU A 54 -8.48 11.81 9.67
CA LEU A 54 -9.25 10.88 8.86
C LEU A 54 -10.75 11.17 8.99
N LYS A 55 -11.48 11.15 7.87
CA LYS A 55 -12.96 11.23 7.86
C LYS A 55 -13.59 10.04 8.58
N GLU A 56 -14.86 10.15 8.96
CA GLU A 56 -15.60 9.04 9.60
C GLU A 56 -15.81 7.85 8.65
N ASP A 57 -15.91 8.12 7.36
CA ASP A 57 -15.97 7.15 6.27
C ASP A 57 -14.62 7.01 5.54
N GLY A 58 -13.53 7.38 6.21
CA GLY A 58 -12.18 7.31 5.67
C GLY A 58 -11.53 5.93 5.82
N SER A 59 -10.55 5.66 4.96
CA SER A 59 -9.72 4.45 4.98
C SER A 59 -8.27 4.77 5.32
N PHE A 60 -7.61 3.89 6.08
CA PHE A 60 -6.16 3.94 6.28
C PHE A 60 -5.55 2.63 5.78
N PHE A 61 -4.74 2.69 4.74
CA PHE A 61 -4.00 1.56 4.20
C PHE A 61 -2.54 1.65 4.64
N LEU A 62 -2.16 0.77 5.54
CA LEU A 62 -0.81 0.68 6.11
C LEU A 62 -0.05 -0.48 5.49
N ASN A 63 0.93 -0.19 4.65
CA ASN A 63 1.83 -1.22 4.15
C ASN A 63 2.99 -1.42 5.13
N VAL A 64 3.17 -2.66 5.59
CA VAL A 64 4.25 -3.06 6.48
C VAL A 64 4.78 -4.44 6.14
N GLY A 65 6.08 -4.59 6.19
CA GLY A 65 6.78 -5.86 6.08
C GLY A 65 7.32 -6.33 7.44
N GLY A 66 7.57 -7.62 7.52
CA GLY A 66 8.32 -8.23 8.61
C GLY A 66 9.80 -8.37 8.28
N ARG A 67 10.50 -9.06 9.17
CA ARG A 67 11.86 -9.57 8.96
C ARG A 67 12.01 -10.93 9.64
N PRO A 68 12.89 -11.79 9.17
CA PRO A 68 13.05 -13.14 9.72
C PRO A 68 13.36 -13.18 11.21
N THR A 69 14.01 -12.14 11.73
CA THR A 69 14.34 -12.02 13.15
C THR A 69 13.21 -11.44 14.00
N ASP A 70 12.13 -10.98 13.37
CA ASP A 70 10.99 -10.37 14.05
C ASP A 70 9.71 -10.45 13.18
N TYR A 71 9.16 -11.64 13.03
CA TYR A 71 7.93 -11.88 12.29
C TYR A 71 6.68 -11.29 12.97
N MET A 72 6.78 -10.95 14.26
CA MET A 72 5.66 -10.35 14.99
C MET A 72 5.51 -8.86 14.76
N LEU A 73 6.55 -8.18 14.27
CA LEU A 73 6.55 -6.72 14.10
C LEU A 73 5.33 -6.17 13.31
N PRO A 74 4.90 -6.73 12.18
CA PRO A 74 3.70 -6.25 11.49
C PRO A 74 2.43 -6.34 12.34
N PHE A 75 2.29 -7.40 13.13
CA PHE A 75 1.12 -7.61 13.99
C PHE A 75 1.13 -6.71 15.23
N GLU A 76 2.30 -6.42 15.79
CA GLU A 76 2.46 -5.45 16.87
C GLU A 76 2.11 -4.04 16.38
N ILE A 77 2.55 -3.67 15.17
CA ILE A 77 2.17 -2.41 14.52
C ILE A 77 0.65 -2.37 14.32
N CYS A 78 0.06 -3.45 13.80
CA CYS A 78 -1.39 -3.55 13.63
C CYS A 78 -2.13 -3.33 14.97
N SER A 79 -1.64 -3.96 16.05
CA SER A 79 -2.22 -3.83 17.40
C SER A 79 -2.14 -2.40 17.92
N ILE A 80 -1.08 -1.66 17.62
CA ILE A 80 -0.93 -0.24 17.98
C ILE A 80 -2.01 0.62 17.30
N PHE A 81 -2.27 0.41 16.01
CA PHE A 81 -3.34 1.12 15.31
C PHE A 81 -4.72 0.78 15.88
N ILE A 82 -4.98 -0.49 16.22
CA ILE A 82 -6.22 -0.89 16.90
C ILE A 82 -6.31 -0.21 18.26
N GLY A 83 -5.24 -0.18 19.05
CA GLY A 83 -5.18 0.51 20.35
C GLY A 83 -5.40 2.02 20.25
N ALA A 84 -5.04 2.65 19.14
CA ALA A 84 -5.30 4.06 18.84
C ALA A 84 -6.77 4.35 18.49
N GLY A 85 -7.61 3.32 18.29
CA GLY A 85 -9.04 3.46 18.02
C GLY A 85 -9.47 3.06 16.61
N TYR A 86 -8.54 2.63 15.74
CA TYR A 86 -8.88 2.07 14.44
C TYR A 86 -9.52 0.68 14.57
N LYS A 87 -10.32 0.31 13.57
CA LYS A 87 -10.81 -1.06 13.37
C LYS A 87 -10.13 -1.66 12.16
N LEU A 88 -9.49 -2.81 12.31
CA LEU A 88 -8.96 -3.58 11.20
C LEU A 88 -10.13 -4.17 10.41
N GLN A 89 -10.33 -3.68 9.20
CA GLN A 89 -11.43 -4.12 8.35
C GLN A 89 -11.00 -5.20 7.36
N ASN A 90 -9.81 -5.07 6.75
CA ASN A 90 -9.27 -6.07 5.84
C ASN A 90 -7.76 -6.23 6.05
N THR A 91 -7.27 -7.44 5.80
CA THR A 91 -5.85 -7.73 5.65
C THR A 91 -5.58 -8.13 4.22
N ILE A 92 -4.76 -7.36 3.51
CA ILE A 92 -4.36 -7.60 2.14
C ILE A 92 -2.91 -8.05 2.15
N HIS A 93 -2.59 -9.10 1.39
CA HIS A 93 -1.24 -9.60 1.21
C HIS A 93 -0.70 -9.11 -0.14
N TRP A 94 0.28 -8.22 -0.08
CA TRP A 94 1.02 -7.83 -1.28
C TRP A 94 2.10 -8.85 -1.57
N ILE A 95 1.88 -9.66 -2.60
CA ILE A 95 2.80 -10.70 -3.06
C ILE A 95 3.78 -10.08 -4.07
N LYS A 96 5.08 -10.13 -3.78
CA LYS A 96 6.16 -9.60 -4.61
C LYS A 96 6.67 -10.60 -5.63
N SER A 97 6.68 -11.87 -5.23
CA SER A 97 7.08 -13.01 -6.05
C SER A 97 6.27 -14.23 -5.66
N ILE A 98 6.02 -15.11 -6.63
CA ILE A 98 5.31 -16.37 -6.42
C ILE A 98 5.90 -17.46 -7.29
N SER A 99 6.06 -18.65 -6.71
CA SER A 99 6.38 -19.86 -7.45
C SER A 99 5.13 -20.74 -7.50
N ILE A 100 4.81 -21.26 -8.66
CA ILE A 100 3.65 -22.08 -8.92
C ILE A 100 4.10 -23.35 -9.62
N GLU A 101 3.84 -24.49 -9.01
CA GLU A 101 4.04 -25.79 -9.63
C GLU A 101 2.85 -26.11 -10.54
N VAL A 102 3.12 -26.61 -11.74
CA VAL A 102 2.07 -26.93 -12.72
C VAL A 102 1.13 -28.01 -12.17
N ALA A 103 1.63 -28.88 -11.31
CA ALA A 103 0.85 -29.94 -10.66
C ALA A 103 -0.30 -29.40 -9.79
N ASP A 104 -0.13 -28.20 -9.19
CA ASP A 104 -1.10 -27.59 -8.29
C ASP A 104 -2.27 -26.90 -9.01
N ILE A 105 -2.16 -26.69 -10.32
CA ILE A 105 -3.11 -25.83 -11.06
C ILE A 105 -4.27 -26.60 -11.69
N GLY A 106 -4.32 -27.89 -11.51
CA GLY A 106 -5.38 -28.74 -12.04
C GLY A 106 -5.39 -28.92 -13.59
N LYS A 107 -6.00 -29.99 -14.04
CA LYS A 107 -5.95 -30.48 -15.44
C LYS A 107 -6.55 -29.54 -16.50
N LYS A 108 -7.42 -28.61 -16.12
CA LYS A 108 -8.10 -27.69 -17.06
C LYS A 108 -7.35 -26.34 -17.23
N ASN A 109 -6.19 -26.20 -16.63
CA ASN A 109 -5.39 -24.97 -16.81
C ASN A 109 -4.75 -24.93 -18.19
N ASN A 110 -5.02 -23.85 -18.93
CA ASN A 110 -4.43 -23.57 -20.24
C ASN A 110 -3.40 -22.44 -20.24
N ILE A 111 -3.08 -21.89 -19.06
CA ILE A 111 -2.25 -20.69 -18.92
C ILE A 111 -0.81 -21.05 -18.54
N ILE A 112 -0.64 -21.86 -17.49
CA ILE A 112 0.68 -22.27 -16.98
C ILE A 112 0.95 -23.71 -17.42
N LYS A 113 2.00 -23.89 -18.24
CA LYS A 113 2.37 -25.17 -18.84
C LYS A 113 3.55 -25.85 -18.17
N THR A 114 4.33 -25.10 -17.43
CA THR A 114 5.52 -25.55 -16.69
C THR A 114 5.58 -24.84 -15.35
N ASP A 115 6.33 -25.40 -14.41
CA ASP A 115 6.63 -24.73 -13.16
C ASP A 115 7.15 -23.34 -13.42
N SER A 116 6.60 -22.35 -12.74
CA SER A 116 6.83 -20.94 -13.03
C SER A 116 7.11 -20.14 -11.77
N SER A 117 8.17 -19.33 -11.80
CA SER A 117 8.45 -18.35 -10.76
C SER A 117 8.37 -16.95 -11.36
N ILE A 118 7.52 -16.10 -10.77
CA ILE A 118 7.24 -14.76 -11.29
C ILE A 118 7.50 -13.73 -10.19
N GLY A 119 8.11 -12.60 -10.57
CA GLY A 119 8.50 -11.53 -9.66
C GLY A 119 9.92 -11.69 -9.14
N HIS A 120 10.34 -10.73 -8.32
CA HIS A 120 11.68 -10.65 -7.77
C HIS A 120 11.64 -10.43 -6.26
N PHE A 121 12.59 -11.00 -5.56
CA PHE A 121 12.83 -10.78 -4.15
C PHE A 121 14.31 -10.86 -3.83
N LYS A 122 14.71 -10.26 -2.72
CA LYS A 122 16.06 -10.44 -2.19
C LYS A 122 16.08 -11.71 -1.35
N PRO A 123 16.83 -12.75 -1.75
CA PRO A 123 16.88 -13.99 -0.99
C PRO A 123 17.52 -13.76 0.40
N ILE A 124 17.01 -14.50 1.38
CA ILE A 124 17.57 -14.54 2.72
C ILE A 124 18.54 -15.71 2.77
N ILE A 125 19.83 -15.42 3.04
CA ILE A 125 20.87 -16.45 3.20
C ILE A 125 20.74 -17.04 4.60
N SER A 126 19.88 -18.03 4.75
CA SER A 126 19.63 -18.70 6.03
C SER A 126 19.10 -20.11 5.79
N GLN A 127 19.53 -21.06 6.64
CA GLN A 127 18.93 -22.39 6.69
C GLN A 127 17.69 -22.48 7.59
N ARG A 128 17.34 -21.41 8.30
CA ARG A 128 16.24 -21.38 9.27
C ARG A 128 15.04 -20.56 8.84
N PHE A 129 15.23 -19.60 7.95
CA PHE A 129 14.21 -18.63 7.59
C PHE A 129 13.93 -18.67 6.10
N LEU A 130 12.66 -18.63 5.76
CA LEU A 130 12.22 -18.47 4.39
C LEU A 130 12.43 -17.02 3.92
N SER A 131 12.58 -16.84 2.60
CA SER A 131 12.61 -15.51 2.01
C SER A 131 11.23 -14.84 2.09
N ASP A 132 11.20 -13.55 2.45
CA ASP A 132 9.98 -12.77 2.55
C ASP A 132 9.50 -12.31 1.17
N LEU A 133 8.50 -12.99 0.63
CA LEU A 133 7.93 -12.73 -0.69
C LEU A 133 6.66 -11.89 -0.63
N HIS A 134 6.21 -11.49 0.55
CA HIS A 134 5.02 -10.66 0.70
C HIS A 134 5.20 -9.56 1.76
N GLU A 135 4.29 -8.60 1.75
CA GLU A 135 4.07 -7.64 2.82
C GLU A 135 2.58 -7.56 3.12
N TYR A 136 2.25 -7.04 4.30
CA TYR A 136 0.87 -6.80 4.70
C TYR A 136 0.45 -5.39 4.30
N ILE A 137 -0.78 -5.24 3.81
CA ILE A 137 -1.47 -3.96 3.73
C ILE A 137 -2.67 -4.08 4.67
N PHE A 138 -2.54 -3.52 5.85
CA PHE A 138 -3.65 -3.44 6.79
C PHE A 138 -4.59 -2.32 6.38
N HIS A 139 -5.83 -2.65 6.12
CA HIS A 139 -6.88 -1.68 5.83
C HIS A 139 -7.67 -1.42 7.10
N PHE A 140 -7.45 -0.25 7.66
CA PHE A 140 -8.13 0.24 8.83
C PHE A 140 -9.20 1.25 8.47
N THR A 141 -10.25 1.32 9.28
CA THR A 141 -11.30 2.33 9.25
C THR A 141 -11.66 2.72 10.69
N LYS A 142 -12.46 3.75 10.88
CA LYS A 142 -12.91 4.11 12.23
C LYS A 142 -13.97 3.15 12.78
N LYS A 143 -14.82 2.58 11.91
CA LYS A 143 -15.99 1.77 12.31
C LYS A 143 -15.82 0.27 12.03
N GLY A 144 -15.02 -0.13 11.06
CA GLY A 144 -14.80 -1.52 10.67
C GLY A 144 -15.81 -2.08 9.66
N ASP A 145 -16.72 -1.25 9.17
CA ASP A 145 -17.83 -1.64 8.30
C ASP A 145 -18.00 -0.73 7.06
N LEU A 146 -16.93 -0.01 6.69
CA LEU A 146 -16.95 0.88 5.54
C LEU A 146 -17.22 0.11 4.23
N ALA A 147 -18.17 0.57 3.45
CA ALA A 147 -18.38 0.06 2.10
C ALA A 147 -17.20 0.44 1.19
N ILE A 148 -16.67 -0.55 0.48
CA ILE A 148 -15.50 -0.42 -0.40
C ILE A 148 -15.85 -0.81 -1.83
N ASP A 149 -15.14 -0.24 -2.82
CA ASP A 149 -15.34 -0.57 -4.23
C ASP A 149 -14.48 -1.76 -4.68
N LYS A 150 -14.95 -2.98 -4.39
CA LYS A 150 -14.27 -4.22 -4.77
C LYS A 150 -14.12 -4.38 -6.28
N LEU A 151 -15.07 -3.89 -7.05
CA LEU A 151 -15.07 -4.03 -8.52
C LEU A 151 -14.17 -2.99 -9.19
N ALA A 152 -13.90 -1.85 -8.57
CA ALA A 152 -12.91 -0.89 -9.07
C ALA A 152 -11.50 -1.49 -9.15
N VAL A 153 -11.18 -2.44 -8.24
CA VAL A 153 -9.92 -3.20 -8.24
C VAL A 153 -10.08 -4.62 -8.81
N GLY A 154 -11.27 -4.95 -9.29
CA GLY A 154 -11.63 -6.27 -9.79
C GLY A 154 -10.79 -6.71 -10.99
N VAL A 155 -10.74 -8.01 -11.20
CA VAL A 155 -10.10 -8.65 -12.36
C VAL A 155 -11.15 -9.25 -13.29
N THR A 156 -10.82 -9.43 -14.56
CA THR A 156 -11.73 -10.05 -15.52
C THR A 156 -11.93 -11.54 -15.19
N TYR A 157 -13.11 -12.05 -15.52
CA TYR A 157 -13.33 -13.49 -15.47
C TYR A 157 -12.49 -14.21 -16.52
N GLN A 158 -11.84 -15.28 -16.13
CA GLN A 158 -11.15 -16.19 -17.05
C GLN A 158 -12.19 -16.96 -17.89
N ASP A 159 -13.20 -17.54 -17.23
CA ASP A 159 -14.35 -18.15 -17.88
C ASP A 159 -15.51 -17.14 -17.94
N LYS A 160 -15.77 -16.65 -19.15
CA LYS A 160 -16.80 -15.63 -19.42
C LYS A 160 -18.22 -16.12 -19.18
N SER A 161 -18.48 -17.42 -19.09
CA SER A 161 -19.78 -17.98 -18.73
C SER A 161 -20.21 -17.62 -17.29
N ASN A 162 -19.27 -17.18 -16.46
CA ASN A 162 -19.57 -16.69 -15.12
C ASN A 162 -20.15 -15.26 -15.08
N ILE A 163 -20.09 -14.52 -16.19
CA ILE A 163 -20.70 -13.18 -16.29
C ILE A 163 -22.23 -13.36 -16.25
N GLY A 164 -22.87 -12.67 -15.32
CA GLY A 164 -24.34 -12.77 -15.12
C GLY A 164 -24.80 -13.95 -14.27
N ARG A 165 -23.92 -14.91 -13.93
CA ARG A 165 -24.28 -16.07 -13.10
C ARG A 165 -24.73 -15.71 -11.68
N TRP A 166 -24.20 -14.60 -11.14
CA TRP A 166 -24.53 -14.08 -9.82
C TRP A 166 -25.08 -12.66 -9.92
N LYS A 167 -25.96 -12.27 -9.01
CA LYS A 167 -26.50 -10.89 -8.99
C LYS A 167 -25.42 -9.80 -8.99
N SER A 168 -24.25 -10.08 -8.43
CA SER A 168 -23.08 -9.17 -8.39
C SER A 168 -22.19 -9.23 -9.63
N ALA A 169 -22.35 -10.23 -10.50
CA ALA A 169 -21.50 -10.48 -11.68
C ALA A 169 -22.07 -9.86 -12.96
N LYS A 170 -22.57 -8.62 -12.90
CA LYS A 170 -23.22 -7.95 -14.05
C LYS A 170 -22.23 -7.51 -15.15
N THR A 171 -20.95 -7.47 -14.86
CA THR A 171 -19.88 -7.03 -15.78
C THR A 171 -18.77 -8.08 -15.83
N ASP A 172 -17.86 -7.98 -16.81
CA ASP A 172 -16.65 -8.83 -16.86
C ASP A 172 -15.62 -8.43 -15.79
N LYS A 173 -16.10 -8.36 -14.54
CA LYS A 173 -15.23 -8.08 -13.37
C LYS A 173 -15.67 -8.91 -12.18
N ARG A 174 -14.72 -9.56 -11.55
CA ARG A 174 -14.88 -10.27 -10.28
C ARG A 174 -14.00 -9.61 -9.21
N ASP A 175 -14.39 -9.79 -7.95
CA ASP A 175 -13.57 -9.40 -6.81
C ASP A 175 -12.16 -9.99 -6.95
N ARG A 176 -11.14 -9.16 -6.75
CA ARG A 176 -9.73 -9.58 -6.75
C ARG A 176 -9.37 -10.43 -5.54
N GLY A 177 -10.12 -10.31 -4.45
CA GLY A 177 -9.76 -10.84 -3.14
C GLY A 177 -8.63 -10.05 -2.47
N ASN A 178 -8.09 -10.62 -1.42
CA ASN A 178 -7.07 -9.98 -0.57
C ASN A 178 -5.63 -10.43 -0.86
N ILE A 179 -5.40 -11.18 -1.92
CA ILE A 179 -4.06 -11.57 -2.39
C ILE A 179 -3.72 -10.76 -3.63
N TRP A 180 -2.79 -9.81 -3.50
CA TRP A 180 -2.42 -8.89 -4.57
C TRP A 180 -1.02 -9.17 -5.07
N PHE A 181 -0.92 -9.80 -6.24
CA PHE A 181 0.36 -9.96 -6.92
C PHE A 181 0.74 -8.65 -7.62
N ILE A 182 1.75 -7.99 -7.09
CA ILE A 182 2.31 -6.74 -7.64
C ILE A 182 3.83 -6.89 -7.63
N PRO A 183 4.44 -7.36 -8.73
CA PRO A 183 5.89 -7.53 -8.78
C PRO A 183 6.60 -6.17 -8.76
N TYR A 184 7.80 -6.14 -8.19
CA TYR A 184 8.69 -5.01 -8.39
C TYR A 184 9.13 -4.94 -9.85
N ASN A 185 9.27 -3.72 -10.38
CA ASN A 185 9.98 -3.52 -11.63
C ASN A 185 11.45 -3.88 -11.42
N THR A 186 12.01 -4.62 -12.37
CA THR A 186 13.46 -4.88 -12.39
C THR A 186 14.17 -3.56 -12.67
N ILE A 187 14.88 -3.04 -11.68
CA ILE A 187 15.64 -1.80 -11.82
C ILE A 187 17.11 -2.19 -11.83
N GLN A 188 17.78 -1.91 -12.93
CA GLN A 188 19.22 -2.13 -13.09
C GLN A 188 20.07 -1.00 -12.49
N GLU A 189 19.46 0.15 -12.21
CA GLU A 189 20.13 1.34 -11.70
C GLU A 189 19.99 1.50 -10.19
N LYS A 190 20.88 2.31 -9.60
CA LYS A 190 20.86 2.63 -8.18
C LYS A 190 19.62 3.46 -7.84
N ARG A 191 18.75 2.93 -6.99
CA ARG A 191 17.53 3.63 -6.57
C ARG A 191 17.87 4.85 -5.72
N PRO A 192 17.26 6.02 -5.99
CA PRO A 192 17.50 7.22 -5.18
C PRO A 192 16.95 7.08 -3.74
N HIS A 193 15.93 6.24 -3.53
CA HIS A 193 15.31 5.97 -2.23
C HIS A 193 15.47 4.49 -1.85
N PRO A 194 15.86 4.16 -0.60
CA PRO A 194 16.19 2.79 -0.19
C PRO A 194 15.00 1.84 -0.13
N ALA A 195 13.78 2.36 0.00
CA ALA A 195 12.57 1.55 0.11
C ALA A 195 11.36 2.29 -0.51
N THR A 196 10.83 1.76 -1.60
CA THR A 196 9.63 2.27 -2.27
C THR A 196 8.76 1.11 -2.68
N PHE A 197 7.45 1.26 -2.60
CA PHE A 197 6.51 0.32 -3.18
C PHE A 197 6.18 0.68 -4.63
N PRO A 198 5.71 -0.27 -5.46
CA PRO A 198 5.25 0.01 -6.81
C PRO A 198 4.02 0.93 -6.81
N GLU A 199 3.91 1.85 -7.76
CA GLU A 199 2.79 2.78 -7.91
C GLU A 199 1.41 2.09 -7.97
N LYS A 200 1.37 0.86 -8.49
CA LYS A 200 0.15 0.04 -8.54
C LYS A 200 -0.42 -0.25 -7.16
N LEU A 201 0.39 -0.28 -6.10
CA LEU A 201 -0.08 -0.54 -4.74
C LEU A 201 -0.99 0.60 -4.23
N PRO A 202 -0.53 1.87 -4.13
CA PRO A 202 -1.40 2.96 -3.72
C PRO A 202 -2.56 3.19 -4.70
N TYR A 203 -2.34 3.00 -6.00
CA TYR A 203 -3.41 3.06 -7.00
C TYR A 203 -4.56 2.10 -6.67
N LEU A 204 -4.28 0.85 -6.33
CA LEU A 204 -5.31 -0.12 -5.95
C LEU A 204 -5.96 0.19 -4.60
N CYS A 205 -5.20 0.66 -3.61
CA CYS A 205 -5.74 1.07 -2.31
C CYS A 205 -6.75 2.22 -2.46
N ILE A 206 -6.39 3.25 -3.23
CA ILE A 206 -7.26 4.40 -3.49
C ILE A 206 -8.53 3.98 -4.23
N LYS A 207 -8.41 3.13 -5.25
CA LYS A 207 -9.56 2.59 -5.97
C LYS A 207 -10.45 1.72 -5.10
N LEU A 208 -9.87 0.94 -4.18
CA LEU A 208 -10.65 0.11 -3.26
C LEU A 208 -11.45 0.94 -2.26
N HIS A 209 -10.88 2.05 -1.75
CA HIS A 209 -11.61 3.02 -0.94
C HIS A 209 -12.81 3.61 -1.69
N GLY A 210 -12.66 3.81 -2.99
CA GLY A 210 -13.66 4.45 -3.86
C GLY A 210 -13.31 5.92 -4.10
N VAL A 211 -13.21 6.29 -5.39
CA VAL A 211 -12.89 7.65 -5.81
C VAL A 211 -14.18 8.44 -6.04
N LYS A 212 -14.31 9.58 -5.37
CA LYS A 212 -15.40 10.55 -5.50
C LYS A 212 -14.83 11.92 -5.92
N LYS A 213 -15.69 12.84 -6.30
CA LYS A 213 -15.30 14.24 -6.52
C LYS A 213 -14.71 14.81 -5.22
N ASN A 214 -13.58 15.50 -5.32
CA ASN A 214 -12.86 16.10 -4.19
C ASN A 214 -12.32 15.06 -3.17
N THR A 215 -12.01 13.83 -3.61
CA THR A 215 -11.29 12.86 -2.78
C THR A 215 -9.88 13.37 -2.50
N ILE A 216 -9.50 13.43 -1.22
CA ILE A 216 -8.17 13.85 -0.76
C ILE A 216 -7.45 12.66 -0.15
N ILE A 217 -6.28 12.36 -0.70
CA ILE A 217 -5.38 11.28 -0.23
C ILE A 217 -4.22 11.90 0.55
N TYR A 218 -3.80 11.24 1.63
CA TYR A 218 -2.64 11.66 2.40
C TYR A 218 -1.62 10.53 2.54
N ASP A 219 -0.34 10.88 2.38
CA ASP A 219 0.78 9.99 2.69
C ASP A 219 1.76 10.70 3.63
N PRO A 220 1.78 10.34 4.93
CA PRO A 220 2.68 10.93 5.91
C PRO A 220 4.16 10.57 5.70
N PHE A 221 4.48 9.63 4.83
CA PHE A 221 5.83 9.17 4.49
C PHE A 221 6.01 9.07 2.97
N ILE A 222 5.71 10.18 2.27
CA ILE A 222 5.54 10.19 0.81
C ILE A 222 6.81 9.82 0.03
N GLY A 223 7.99 9.95 0.65
CA GLY A 223 9.27 9.64 0.03
C GLY A 223 9.46 10.39 -1.30
N ILE A 224 9.70 9.64 -2.37
CA ILE A 224 9.88 10.17 -3.72
C ILE A 224 8.55 10.34 -4.51
N GLY A 225 7.40 10.33 -3.81
CA GLY A 225 6.11 10.71 -4.40
C GLY A 225 5.32 9.58 -5.07
N THR A 226 5.58 8.31 -4.77
CA THR A 226 4.88 7.19 -5.43
C THR A 226 3.35 7.25 -5.25
N THR A 227 2.88 7.60 -4.05
CA THR A 227 1.45 7.80 -3.78
C THR A 227 0.88 8.98 -4.57
N ALA A 228 1.63 10.08 -4.68
CA ALA A 228 1.23 11.22 -5.49
C ALA A 228 1.05 10.86 -6.97
N LEU A 229 1.94 10.05 -7.53
CA LEU A 229 1.83 9.58 -8.93
C LEU A 229 0.55 8.76 -9.15
N ALA A 230 0.18 7.91 -8.20
CA ALA A 230 -1.07 7.17 -8.25
C ALA A 230 -2.30 8.10 -8.18
N CYS A 231 -2.24 9.14 -7.35
CA CYS A 231 -3.30 10.15 -7.25
C CYS A 231 -3.48 10.93 -8.55
N ILE A 232 -2.38 11.36 -9.19
CA ILE A 232 -2.43 12.04 -10.49
C ILE A 232 -3.10 11.16 -11.55
N ASN A 233 -2.77 9.87 -11.59
CA ASN A 233 -3.39 8.93 -12.54
C ASN A 233 -4.89 8.69 -12.27
N LEU A 234 -5.33 8.90 -11.04
CA LEU A 234 -6.74 8.78 -10.65
C LEU A 234 -7.49 10.12 -10.66
N ASN A 235 -6.79 11.21 -10.96
CA ASN A 235 -7.32 12.59 -10.92
C ASN A 235 -7.95 12.92 -9.55
N VAL A 236 -7.23 12.60 -8.47
CA VAL A 236 -7.61 12.93 -7.09
C VAL A 236 -6.57 13.83 -6.45
N GLU A 237 -7.01 14.62 -5.48
CA GLU A 237 -6.12 15.49 -4.71
C GLU A 237 -5.24 14.69 -3.75
N PHE A 238 -4.05 15.21 -3.46
CA PHE A 238 -3.15 14.56 -2.51
C PHE A 238 -2.38 15.57 -1.67
N LEU A 239 -2.03 15.13 -0.48
CA LEU A 239 -1.11 15.77 0.43
C LEU A 239 -0.03 14.74 0.80
N GLY A 240 1.18 15.20 1.05
CA GLY A 240 2.26 14.35 1.50
C GLY A 240 3.21 15.08 2.40
N THR A 241 3.85 14.35 3.31
CA THR A 241 4.93 14.86 4.15
C THR A 241 6.16 13.99 4.02
N GLU A 242 7.33 14.62 4.04
CA GLU A 242 8.64 13.96 3.97
C GLU A 242 9.64 14.77 4.81
N ILE A 243 10.53 14.08 5.52
CA ILE A 243 11.53 14.71 6.37
C ILE A 243 12.82 15.07 5.61
N ASP A 244 13.11 14.38 4.50
CA ASP A 244 14.31 14.60 3.69
C ASP A 244 13.99 15.47 2.49
N ASN A 245 14.52 16.71 2.49
CA ASN A 245 14.33 17.65 1.39
C ASN A 245 14.75 17.11 0.03
N ARG A 246 15.77 16.23 -0.04
CA ARG A 246 16.20 15.61 -1.30
C ARG A 246 15.11 14.68 -1.87
N TYR A 247 14.38 13.97 -1.01
CA TYR A 247 13.26 13.14 -1.46
C TYR A 247 12.08 14.02 -1.89
N ILE A 248 11.87 15.18 -1.24
CA ILE A 248 10.85 16.15 -1.68
C ILE A 248 11.19 16.69 -3.08
N GLU A 249 12.46 17.03 -3.34
CA GLU A 249 12.91 17.49 -4.67
C GLU A 249 12.63 16.43 -5.74
N ILE A 250 13.04 15.18 -5.50
CA ILE A 250 12.77 14.04 -6.41
C ILE A 250 11.27 13.81 -6.58
N ALA A 251 10.48 13.90 -5.51
CA ALA A 251 9.03 13.76 -5.59
C ALA A 251 8.42 14.83 -6.50
N ASN A 252 8.83 16.09 -6.34
CA ASN A 252 8.36 17.20 -7.17
C ASN A 252 8.74 17.02 -8.65
N GLU A 253 9.96 16.56 -8.95
CA GLU A 253 10.37 16.24 -10.32
C GLU A 253 9.51 15.12 -10.92
N ASN A 254 9.29 14.02 -10.18
CA ASN A 254 8.44 12.91 -10.61
C ASN A 254 7.01 13.36 -10.89
N ILE A 255 6.45 14.21 -10.04
CA ILE A 255 5.11 14.79 -10.17
C ILE A 255 5.03 15.66 -11.44
N GLN A 256 5.99 16.55 -11.66
CA GLN A 256 6.04 17.41 -12.85
C GLN A 256 6.13 16.58 -14.13
N LEU A 257 7.02 15.59 -14.18
CA LEU A 257 7.17 14.69 -15.32
C LEU A 257 5.86 13.94 -15.61
N ARG A 258 5.13 13.50 -14.58
CA ARG A 258 3.85 12.81 -14.74
C ARG A 258 2.79 13.76 -15.34
N TYR A 259 2.68 15.00 -14.88
CA TYR A 259 1.74 15.97 -15.45
C TYR A 259 2.06 16.29 -16.92
N ILE A 260 3.35 16.40 -17.27
CA ILE A 260 3.76 16.61 -18.67
C ILE A 260 3.37 15.40 -19.54
N LYS A 261 3.59 14.19 -19.04
CA LYS A 261 3.24 12.95 -19.75
C LYS A 261 1.73 12.85 -19.99
N ASN A 262 0.92 13.12 -18.95
CA ASN A 262 -0.54 13.02 -19.05
C ASN A 262 -1.19 14.11 -19.94
N LYS A 263 -0.50 15.23 -20.20
CA LYS A 263 -0.95 16.25 -21.14
C LYS A 263 -0.69 15.89 -22.62
N LYS A 264 0.18 14.90 -22.88
CA LYS A 264 0.55 14.46 -24.24
C LYS A 264 -0.24 13.25 -24.70
N THR A 265 -1.01 12.62 -23.81
CA THR A 265 -1.94 11.52 -24.07
C THR A 265 -3.37 12.00 -24.06
#